data_c3de1d5bd3c061a82b0f6a6db99d422f
#
_entry.id   c3de1d5bd3c061a82b0f6a6db99d422f
#
_cell.length_a   1.000
_cell.length_b   1.000
_cell.length_c   1.000
_cell.angle_alpha   90.00
_cell.angle_beta   90.00
_cell.angle_gamma   90.00
#
_symmetry.space_group_name_H-M   'P 1'
#
loop_
_entity.id
_entity.type
_entity.pdbx_description
1 polymer ?
#
loop_
_entity_poly.entity_id
_entity_poly.type
_entity_poly.pdbx_seq_one_letter_code
_entity_poly.pdbx_strand_id
1 'polypeptide(L)'
;MIIPYGKQDITKKDIEAVVKVLRSSFLTQGPSVPAFEQKLCEYTSAKYAVAVNSCTSALHIACIALGLKHGDILWTSPITFVASANCALYCGATVDFVDIDPGTALMSVESLSDKLKKAEKKGRLPKIVIPVHF
;
A
#
# COMPACT_ATOMS: atom_id res chain seq x y z
N MET A 1 0.23 20.19 26.70
CA MET A 1 -0.53 19.90 25.45
C MET A 1 -0.09 18.54 24.95
N ILE A 2 -1.01 17.59 24.76
CA ILE A 2 -0.69 16.27 24.18
C ILE A 2 -0.86 16.41 22.68
N ILE A 3 0.19 16.19 21.93
CA ILE A 3 0.16 16.16 20.46
C ILE A 3 -0.06 14.68 20.07
N PRO A 4 -1.22 14.31 19.51
CA PRO A 4 -1.46 12.94 19.09
C PRO A 4 -0.62 12.62 17.83
N TYR A 5 -0.22 11.36 17.70
CA TYR A 5 0.48 10.86 16.50
C TYR A 5 -0.34 11.08 15.22
N GLY A 6 -1.63 10.89 15.31
CA GLY A 6 -2.58 11.17 14.25
C GLY A 6 -4.00 11.29 14.82
N LYS A 7 -4.83 12.07 14.15
CA LYS A 7 -6.24 12.22 14.47
C LYS A 7 -7.03 12.34 13.18
N GLN A 8 -8.07 11.55 13.05
CA GLN A 8 -9.01 11.65 11.94
C GLN A 8 -9.81 12.98 12.04
N ASP A 9 -10.11 13.55 10.89
CA ASP A 9 -11.04 14.68 10.75
C ASP A 9 -12.37 14.15 10.19
N ILE A 10 -13.37 13.98 11.07
CA ILE A 10 -14.70 13.50 10.71
C ILE A 10 -15.65 14.69 10.72
N THR A 11 -16.17 15.03 9.56
CA THR A 11 -17.12 16.11 9.36
C THR A 11 -18.57 15.62 9.50
N LYS A 12 -19.50 16.58 9.63
CA LYS A 12 -20.93 16.29 9.61
C LYS A 12 -21.36 15.58 8.31
N LYS A 13 -20.74 15.94 7.16
CA LYS A 13 -21.02 15.30 5.87
C LYS A 13 -20.64 13.82 5.86
N ASP A 14 -19.53 13.46 6.49
CA ASP A 14 -19.10 12.08 6.58
C ASP A 14 -20.08 11.24 7.38
N ILE A 15 -20.55 11.79 8.51
CA ILE A 15 -21.57 11.15 9.35
C ILE A 15 -22.88 10.96 8.58
N GLU A 16 -23.34 12.00 7.90
CA GLU A 16 -24.57 11.96 7.08
C GLU A 16 -24.46 10.92 5.95
N ALA A 17 -23.31 10.82 5.30
CA ALA A 17 -23.06 9.81 4.26
C ALA A 17 -23.16 8.39 4.81
N VAL A 18 -22.54 8.12 5.97
CA VAL A 18 -22.63 6.81 6.63
C VAL A 18 -24.07 6.49 7.03
N VAL A 19 -24.78 7.44 7.65
CA VAL A 19 -26.18 7.26 8.05
C VAL A 19 -27.07 6.99 6.84
N LYS A 20 -26.83 7.66 5.71
CA LYS A 20 -27.56 7.43 4.46
C LYS A 20 -27.39 5.98 3.98
N VAL A 21 -26.16 5.44 4.01
CA VAL A 21 -25.91 4.04 3.64
C VAL A 21 -26.61 3.08 4.61
N LEU A 22 -26.49 3.31 5.92
CA LEU A 22 -27.13 2.47 6.93
C LEU A 22 -28.68 2.42 6.81
N ARG A 23 -29.29 3.49 6.27
CA ARG A 23 -30.74 3.57 6.01
C ARG A 23 -31.13 3.10 4.62
N SER A 24 -30.17 2.74 3.76
CA SER A 24 -30.43 2.25 2.42
C SER A 24 -30.84 0.77 2.42
N SER A 25 -31.34 0.30 1.29
CA SER A 25 -31.72 -1.10 1.10
C SER A 25 -30.51 -2.05 0.99
N PHE A 26 -29.28 -1.51 0.84
CA PHE A 26 -28.09 -2.30 0.61
C PHE A 26 -26.98 -1.90 1.59
N LEU A 27 -26.67 -2.76 2.56
CA LEU A 27 -25.51 -2.62 3.45
C LEU A 27 -24.28 -3.36 2.90
N THR A 28 -24.51 -4.41 2.12
CA THR A 28 -23.46 -5.16 1.43
C THR A 28 -23.73 -5.15 -0.07
N GLN A 29 -22.66 -5.14 -0.88
CA GLN A 29 -22.74 -5.17 -2.35
C GLN A 29 -23.64 -4.06 -2.94
N GLY A 30 -23.80 -2.95 -2.22
CA GLY A 30 -24.56 -1.79 -2.65
C GLY A 30 -23.75 -0.85 -3.55
N PRO A 31 -24.37 0.27 -4.02
CA PRO A 31 -23.75 1.18 -4.99
C PRO A 31 -22.60 2.02 -4.42
N SER A 32 -22.39 2.04 -3.10
CA SER A 32 -21.40 2.92 -2.45
C SER A 32 -19.96 2.49 -2.76
N VAL A 33 -19.67 1.19 -2.79
CA VAL A 33 -18.33 0.68 -3.12
C VAL A 33 -17.96 0.96 -4.57
N PRO A 34 -18.77 0.61 -5.58
CA PRO A 34 -18.50 1.00 -6.97
C PRO A 34 -18.34 2.52 -7.17
N ALA A 35 -19.16 3.33 -6.48
CA ALA A 35 -19.03 4.78 -6.55
C ALA A 35 -17.69 5.29 -5.98
N PHE A 36 -17.22 4.70 -4.90
CA PHE A 36 -15.91 5.00 -4.33
C PHE A 36 -14.77 4.60 -5.29
N GLU A 37 -14.82 3.40 -5.85
CA GLU A 37 -13.84 2.90 -6.83
C GLU A 37 -13.78 3.81 -8.07
N GLN A 38 -14.95 4.23 -8.57
CA GLN A 38 -15.06 5.16 -9.68
C GLN A 38 -14.39 6.51 -9.36
N LYS A 39 -14.64 7.06 -8.15
CA LYS A 39 -13.99 8.30 -7.70
C LYS A 39 -12.48 8.18 -7.60
N LEU A 40 -11.97 7.06 -7.14
CA LEU A 40 -10.53 6.78 -7.14
C LEU A 40 -9.96 6.75 -8.56
N CYS A 41 -10.63 6.09 -9.50
CA CYS A 41 -10.24 6.09 -10.91
C CYS A 41 -10.18 7.50 -11.48
N GLU A 42 -11.22 8.33 -11.24
CA GLU A 42 -11.26 9.73 -11.69
C GLU A 42 -10.12 10.57 -11.09
N TYR A 43 -9.87 10.41 -9.79
CA TYR A 43 -8.85 11.20 -9.08
C TYR A 43 -7.42 10.81 -9.47
N THR A 44 -7.15 9.51 -9.63
CA THR A 44 -5.80 9.00 -9.92
C THR A 44 -5.51 8.81 -11.40
N SER A 45 -6.51 8.96 -12.27
CA SER A 45 -6.46 8.59 -13.69
C SER A 45 -6.18 7.10 -13.93
N ALA A 46 -6.40 6.27 -12.91
CA ALA A 46 -6.28 4.81 -13.05
C ALA A 46 -7.48 4.25 -13.82
N LYS A 47 -7.24 3.22 -14.63
CA LYS A 47 -8.32 2.57 -15.39
C LYS A 47 -9.27 1.77 -14.49
N TYR A 48 -8.75 1.20 -13.42
CA TYR A 48 -9.48 0.37 -12.47
C TYR A 48 -9.05 0.69 -11.03
N ALA A 49 -9.98 0.56 -10.10
CA ALA A 49 -9.75 0.59 -8.68
C ALA A 49 -10.53 -0.54 -8.02
N VAL A 50 -9.99 -1.10 -6.96
CA VAL A 50 -10.63 -2.15 -6.16
C VAL A 50 -10.54 -1.76 -4.69
N ALA A 51 -11.70 -1.59 -4.07
CA ALA A 51 -11.78 -1.30 -2.64
C ALA A 51 -11.64 -2.59 -1.82
N VAL A 52 -10.85 -2.52 -0.77
CA VAL A 52 -10.64 -3.59 0.19
C VAL A 52 -10.78 -3.05 1.61
N ASN A 53 -10.86 -3.92 2.60
CA ASN A 53 -11.14 -3.55 3.98
C ASN A 53 -9.96 -2.85 4.70
N SER A 54 -8.75 -2.94 4.17
CA SER A 54 -7.56 -2.31 4.76
C SER A 54 -6.43 -2.15 3.74
N CYS A 55 -5.50 -1.22 4.01
CA CYS A 55 -4.27 -1.08 3.23
C CYS A 55 -3.41 -2.36 3.30
N THR A 56 -3.39 -3.06 4.43
CA THR A 56 -2.72 -4.36 4.56
C THR A 56 -3.23 -5.37 3.54
N SER A 57 -4.56 -5.47 3.39
CA SER A 57 -5.17 -6.33 2.38
C SER A 57 -4.86 -5.86 0.96
N ALA A 58 -4.86 -4.55 0.72
CA ALA A 58 -4.51 -3.98 -0.58
C ALA A 58 -3.09 -4.34 -1.00
N LEU A 59 -2.11 -4.18 -0.11
CA LEU A 59 -0.71 -4.55 -0.36
C LEU A 59 -0.57 -6.04 -0.65
N HIS A 60 -1.22 -6.90 0.14
CA HIS A 60 -1.18 -8.35 -0.05
C HIS A 60 -1.78 -8.76 -1.41
N ILE A 61 -2.98 -8.27 -1.74
CA ILE A 61 -3.64 -8.56 -3.03
C ILE A 61 -2.82 -8.04 -4.21
N ALA A 62 -2.22 -6.85 -4.09
CA ALA A 62 -1.35 -6.30 -5.12
C ALA A 62 -0.12 -7.19 -5.36
N CYS A 63 0.51 -7.70 -4.29
CA CYS A 63 1.62 -8.65 -4.39
C CYS A 63 1.20 -9.94 -5.10
N ILE A 64 0.04 -10.51 -4.78
CA ILE A 64 -0.51 -11.69 -5.44
C ILE A 64 -0.78 -11.41 -6.92
N ALA A 65 -1.41 -10.27 -7.25
CA ALA A 65 -1.73 -9.88 -8.62
C ALA A 65 -0.48 -9.69 -9.48
N LEU A 66 0.64 -9.22 -8.88
CA LEU A 66 1.94 -9.14 -9.52
C LEU A 66 2.70 -10.48 -9.55
N GLY A 67 2.08 -11.54 -9.07
CA GLY A 67 2.61 -12.90 -9.08
C GLY A 67 3.77 -13.13 -8.12
N LEU A 68 3.84 -12.37 -7.01
CA LEU A 68 4.84 -12.61 -5.96
C LEU A 68 4.57 -13.96 -5.29
N LYS A 69 5.60 -14.78 -5.12
CA LYS A 69 5.48 -16.15 -4.61
C LYS A 69 6.73 -16.61 -3.88
N HIS A 70 6.68 -17.81 -3.33
CA HIS A 70 7.84 -18.44 -2.71
C HIS A 70 9.08 -18.42 -3.64
N GLY A 71 10.22 -18.06 -3.08
CA GLY A 71 11.49 -17.89 -3.81
C GLY A 71 11.72 -16.50 -4.38
N ASP A 72 10.68 -15.67 -4.51
CA ASP A 72 10.80 -14.27 -4.92
C ASP A 72 11.27 -13.38 -3.76
N ILE A 73 11.72 -12.16 -4.08
CA ILE A 73 12.19 -11.16 -3.13
C ILE A 73 11.39 -9.87 -3.33
N LEU A 74 10.95 -9.26 -2.24
CA LEU A 74 10.38 -7.92 -2.20
C LEU A 74 11.32 -7.00 -1.41
N TRP A 75 11.54 -5.79 -1.92
CA TRP A 75 12.28 -4.75 -1.20
C TRP A 75 11.36 -3.61 -0.78
N THR A 76 11.59 -3.09 0.43
CA THR A 76 10.89 -1.89 0.94
C THR A 76 11.84 -1.04 1.80
N SER A 77 11.36 0.10 2.31
CA SER A 77 12.10 0.93 3.25
C SER A 77 12.06 0.33 4.67
N PRO A 78 13.11 0.52 5.51
CA PRO A 78 13.08 0.10 6.90
C PRO A 78 12.16 0.97 7.77
N ILE A 79 11.95 2.24 7.40
CA ILE A 79 10.99 3.14 8.04
C ILE A 79 9.68 3.04 7.27
N THR A 80 8.75 2.23 7.79
CA THR A 80 7.45 1.98 7.19
C THR A 80 6.50 1.31 8.17
N PHE A 81 5.21 1.31 7.86
CA PHE A 81 4.28 0.42 8.53
C PHE A 81 4.58 -1.04 8.14
N VAL A 82 4.55 -1.93 9.12
CA VAL A 82 5.01 -3.33 8.96
C VAL A 82 4.32 -4.10 7.82
N ALA A 83 3.13 -3.69 7.40
CA ALA A 83 2.42 -4.32 6.29
C ALA A 83 3.18 -4.24 4.96
N SER A 84 4.04 -3.22 4.76
CA SER A 84 4.88 -3.09 3.57
C SER A 84 5.91 -4.22 3.44
N ALA A 85 6.31 -4.82 4.56
CA ALA A 85 7.18 -6.00 4.60
C ALA A 85 6.36 -7.30 4.67
N ASN A 86 5.33 -7.33 5.53
CA ASN A 86 4.53 -8.54 5.76
C ASN A 86 3.79 -9.03 4.53
N CYS A 87 3.42 -8.16 3.58
CA CYS A 87 2.77 -8.57 2.34
C CYS A 87 3.63 -9.54 1.52
N ALA A 88 4.97 -9.45 1.60
CA ALA A 88 5.86 -10.43 1.00
C ALA A 88 5.79 -11.78 1.71
N LEU A 89 5.81 -11.76 3.05
CA LEU A 89 5.75 -12.98 3.86
C LEU A 89 4.43 -13.73 3.66
N TYR A 90 3.31 -13.01 3.49
CA TYR A 90 2.00 -13.61 3.19
C TYR A 90 1.98 -14.33 1.83
N CYS A 91 2.81 -13.90 0.89
CA CYS A 91 3.01 -14.56 -0.40
C CYS A 91 4.07 -15.69 -0.36
N GLY A 92 4.67 -15.97 0.80
CA GLY A 92 5.79 -16.91 0.94
C GLY A 92 7.11 -16.42 0.35
N ALA A 93 7.19 -15.14 -0.01
CA ALA A 93 8.41 -14.51 -0.50
C ALA A 93 9.31 -14.03 0.65
N THR A 94 10.54 -13.67 0.34
CA THR A 94 11.46 -13.04 1.29
C THR A 94 11.38 -11.53 1.18
N VAL A 95 11.64 -10.84 2.29
CA VAL A 95 11.73 -9.37 2.33
C VAL A 95 13.16 -8.94 2.57
N ASP A 96 13.56 -7.84 1.94
CA ASP A 96 14.82 -7.16 2.19
C ASP A 96 14.61 -5.64 2.12
N PHE A 97 15.55 -4.85 2.63
CA PHE A 97 15.36 -3.43 2.83
C PHE A 97 16.34 -2.60 2.02
N VAL A 98 15.87 -1.47 1.54
CA VAL A 98 16.68 -0.40 0.94
C VAL A 98 16.71 0.75 1.92
N ASP A 99 17.89 1.27 2.22
CA ASP A 99 18.07 2.34 3.20
C ASP A 99 17.39 3.64 2.74
N ILE A 100 17.14 4.50 3.69
CA ILE A 100 16.50 5.80 3.48
C ILE A 100 17.53 6.90 3.26
N ASP A 101 17.09 7.98 2.64
CA ASP A 101 17.75 9.28 2.70
C ASP A 101 17.45 9.94 4.05
N PRO A 102 18.47 10.29 4.86
CA PRO A 102 18.25 10.84 6.19
C PRO A 102 17.60 12.24 6.21
N GLY A 103 17.67 12.96 5.10
CA GLY A 103 17.07 14.29 4.98
C GLY A 103 15.57 14.27 4.70
N THR A 104 15.09 13.20 4.06
CA THR A 104 13.70 13.07 3.63
C THR A 104 12.96 11.91 4.29
N ALA A 105 13.67 10.95 4.90
CA ALA A 105 13.16 9.66 5.38
C ALA A 105 12.56 8.76 4.27
N LEU A 106 12.60 9.18 3.01
CA LEU A 106 12.17 8.38 1.87
C LEU A 106 13.24 7.36 1.48
N MET A 107 12.86 6.34 0.69
CA MET A 107 13.81 5.37 0.14
C MET A 107 14.93 6.10 -0.64
N SER A 108 16.19 5.85 -0.28
CA SER A 108 17.34 6.45 -0.97
C SER A 108 17.45 5.88 -2.39
N VAL A 109 17.38 6.77 -3.38
CA VAL A 109 17.55 6.40 -4.80
C VAL A 109 18.95 5.86 -5.07
N GLU A 110 19.98 6.43 -4.43
CA GLU A 110 21.36 5.97 -4.54
C GLU A 110 21.52 4.55 -3.97
N SER A 111 21.05 4.32 -2.73
CA SER A 111 21.07 3.01 -2.10
C SER A 111 20.30 1.96 -2.91
N LEU A 112 19.15 2.33 -3.47
CA LEU A 112 18.36 1.46 -4.35
C LEU A 112 19.15 1.11 -5.63
N SER A 113 19.73 2.10 -6.31
CA SER A 113 20.52 1.90 -7.53
C SER A 113 21.69 0.94 -7.29
N ASP A 114 22.45 1.18 -6.22
CA ASP A 114 23.61 0.35 -5.89
C ASP A 114 23.21 -1.07 -5.49
N LYS A 115 22.12 -1.20 -4.75
CA LYS A 115 21.58 -2.52 -4.38
C LYS A 115 21.08 -3.28 -5.59
N LEU A 116 20.42 -2.63 -6.55
CA LEU A 116 19.99 -3.22 -7.82
C LEU A 116 21.16 -3.73 -8.64
N LYS A 117 22.22 -2.92 -8.83
CA LYS A 117 23.44 -3.33 -9.55
C LYS A 117 24.11 -4.56 -8.92
N LYS A 118 24.14 -4.62 -7.56
CA LYS A 118 24.70 -5.77 -6.84
C LYS A 118 23.82 -7.02 -6.96
N ALA A 119 22.50 -6.84 -6.92
CA ALA A 119 21.54 -7.92 -7.06
C ALA A 119 21.51 -8.49 -8.49
N GLU A 120 21.60 -7.64 -9.51
CA GLU A 120 21.69 -8.04 -10.92
C GLU A 120 22.91 -8.95 -11.17
N LYS A 121 24.09 -8.55 -10.69
CA LYS A 121 25.32 -9.38 -10.80
C LYS A 121 25.19 -10.75 -10.13
N LYS A 122 24.30 -10.88 -9.13
CA LYS A 122 24.04 -12.13 -8.40
C LYS A 122 22.84 -12.90 -8.97
N GLY A 123 22.15 -12.39 -9.98
CA GLY A 123 20.92 -12.97 -10.52
C GLY A 123 19.76 -12.99 -9.49
N ARG A 124 19.72 -12.02 -8.57
CA ARG A 124 18.78 -11.97 -7.44
C ARG A 124 18.07 -10.61 -7.34
N LEU A 125 17.57 -10.12 -8.46
CA LEU A 125 16.76 -8.90 -8.47
C LEU A 125 15.46 -9.09 -7.68
N PRO A 126 14.95 -8.03 -7.02
CA PRO A 126 13.64 -8.07 -6.41
C PRO A 126 12.57 -8.16 -7.48
N LYS A 127 11.50 -8.89 -7.21
CA LYS A 127 10.33 -8.91 -8.07
C LYS A 127 9.46 -7.67 -7.89
N ILE A 128 9.42 -7.15 -6.66
CA ILE A 128 8.66 -5.96 -6.29
C ILE A 128 9.52 -5.05 -5.42
N VAL A 129 9.39 -3.75 -5.64
CA VAL A 129 9.91 -2.71 -4.75
C VAL A 129 8.73 -1.87 -4.29
N ILE A 130 8.57 -1.70 -2.98
CA ILE A 130 7.53 -0.84 -2.38
C ILE A 130 8.22 0.37 -1.73
N PRO A 131 8.25 1.53 -2.39
CA PRO A 131 8.67 2.77 -1.76
C PRO A 131 7.58 3.28 -0.81
N VAL A 132 8.01 3.99 0.23
CA VAL A 132 7.11 4.64 1.19
C VAL A 132 7.11 6.14 0.89
N HIS A 133 5.94 6.75 0.91
CA HIS A 133 5.76 8.19 0.80
C HIS A 133 5.22 8.73 2.14
N PHE A 134 5.85 9.79 2.64
CA PHE A 134 5.42 10.53 3.84
C PHE A 134 4.76 11.84 3.48
#